data_c8c25b7060e79b6b41a6dbb9999402d3
#
_entry.id   c8c25b7060e79b6b41a6dbb9999402d3
#
_cell.length_a   1.000
_cell.length_b   1.000
_cell.length_c   1.000
_cell.angle_alpha   90.00
_cell.angle_beta   90.00
_cell.angle_gamma   90.00
#
_symmetry.space_group_name_H-M   'P 1'
#
loop_
_entity.id
_entity.type
_entity.pdbx_description
1 polymer ?
#
loop_
_entity_poly.entity_id
_entity_poly.type
_entity_poly.pdbx_seq_one_letter_code
_entity_poly.pdbx_strand_id
1 'polypeptide(L)'
;MSAPRTRGFTLIEVLIALGIAAAALGITFGAVRVGLAAWRQGEARAEGLQHARSLIAMLEQVVGGAHPYRTGAGDSARILFEGEPERLGFVTTAPAVPPPAPIAFVAVRLALEDSGLTLRQGVLPAHDPLEGAKPALSDTTVTALRFRYLRAQDAAWKERWSGADEKGLPAAVEVTLTTARGAGPPVVIPIRTVTP
;
A
#
# COMPACT_ATOMS: atom_id res chain seq x y z
N MET A 1 -18.23 48.91 -68.56
CA MET A 1 -17.67 47.82 -67.72
C MET A 1 -16.72 48.49 -66.73
N SER A 2 -17.16 48.64 -65.44
CA SER A 2 -16.34 49.24 -64.41
C SER A 2 -15.50 48.14 -63.75
N ALA A 3 -14.20 48.27 -63.77
CA ALA A 3 -13.27 47.37 -63.10
C ALA A 3 -13.42 47.40 -61.58
N PRO A 4 -13.43 46.27 -60.88
CA PRO A 4 -13.50 46.25 -59.42
C PRO A 4 -12.22 46.89 -58.88
N ARG A 5 -12.38 47.93 -58.00
CA ARG A 5 -11.25 48.49 -57.24
C ARG A 5 -10.82 47.47 -56.20
N THR A 6 -9.67 46.82 -56.37
CA THR A 6 -8.99 46.04 -55.37
C THR A 6 -8.51 46.98 -54.24
N ARG A 7 -9.18 46.95 -53.09
CA ARG A 7 -8.68 47.62 -51.89
C ARG A 7 -7.53 46.81 -51.33
N GLY A 8 -6.34 47.40 -51.28
CA GLY A 8 -5.18 46.84 -50.59
C GLY A 8 -5.32 46.96 -49.06
N PHE A 9 -4.77 46.03 -48.34
CA PHE A 9 -4.71 46.06 -46.87
C PHE A 9 -3.84 47.22 -46.40
N THR A 10 -4.29 47.89 -45.36
CA THR A 10 -3.51 48.95 -44.70
C THR A 10 -2.50 48.32 -43.74
N LEU A 11 -1.32 48.98 -43.56
CA LEU A 11 -0.30 48.55 -42.61
C LEU A 11 -0.84 48.40 -41.18
N ILE A 12 -1.76 49.30 -40.78
CA ILE A 12 -2.39 49.28 -39.47
C ILE A 12 -3.31 48.08 -39.28
N GLU A 13 -3.98 47.65 -40.32
CA GLU A 13 -4.88 46.49 -40.30
C GLU A 13 -4.10 45.20 -40.08
N VAL A 14 -2.90 45.06 -40.71
CA VAL A 14 -1.98 43.94 -40.51
C VAL A 14 -1.41 43.95 -39.10
N LEU A 15 -1.06 45.08 -38.52
CA LEU A 15 -0.58 45.21 -37.15
C LEU A 15 -1.63 44.80 -36.12
N ILE A 16 -2.87 45.25 -36.33
CA ILE A 16 -3.97 44.87 -35.44
C ILE A 16 -4.24 43.36 -35.54
N ALA A 17 -4.31 42.82 -36.73
CA ALA A 17 -4.50 41.36 -36.95
C ALA A 17 -3.41 40.54 -36.29
N LEU A 18 -2.14 40.96 -36.39
CA LEU A 18 -1.01 40.28 -35.78
C LEU A 18 -1.09 40.35 -34.24
N GLY A 19 -1.48 41.51 -33.67
CA GLY A 19 -1.72 41.73 -32.25
C GLY A 19 -2.81 40.80 -31.68
N ILE A 20 -3.92 40.71 -32.40
CA ILE A 20 -5.03 39.82 -32.02
C ILE A 20 -4.60 38.37 -32.11
N ALA A 21 -3.90 37.96 -33.17
CA ALA A 21 -3.39 36.58 -33.33
C ALA A 21 -2.41 36.22 -32.19
N ALA A 22 -1.48 37.13 -31.86
CA ALA A 22 -0.54 36.93 -30.76
C ALA A 22 -1.24 36.78 -29.41
N ALA A 23 -2.25 37.62 -29.15
CA ALA A 23 -3.07 37.52 -27.93
C ALA A 23 -3.86 36.17 -27.85
N ALA A 24 -4.47 35.77 -28.96
CA ALA A 24 -5.20 34.50 -29.05
C ALA A 24 -4.28 33.30 -28.81
N LEU A 25 -3.08 33.31 -29.40
CA LEU A 25 -2.06 32.28 -29.15
C LEU A 25 -1.63 32.26 -27.69
N GLY A 26 -1.38 33.44 -27.08
CA GLY A 26 -1.01 33.53 -25.66
C GLY A 26 -2.06 32.93 -24.72
N ILE A 27 -3.34 33.22 -24.95
CA ILE A 27 -4.47 32.64 -24.19
C ILE A 27 -4.53 31.10 -24.39
N THR A 28 -4.38 30.64 -25.63
CA THR A 28 -4.41 29.22 -25.96
C THR A 28 -3.27 28.46 -25.27
N PHE A 29 -2.04 28.98 -25.35
CA PHE A 29 -0.90 28.37 -24.64
C PHE A 29 -1.09 28.37 -23.12
N GLY A 30 -1.66 29.45 -22.55
CA GLY A 30 -1.99 29.52 -21.14
C GLY A 30 -2.99 28.43 -20.72
N ALA A 31 -4.06 28.27 -21.47
CA ALA A 31 -5.10 27.26 -21.23
C ALA A 31 -4.54 25.83 -21.30
N VAL A 32 -3.69 25.56 -22.32
CA VAL A 32 -3.02 24.24 -22.46
C VAL A 32 -2.11 23.96 -21.26
N ARG A 33 -1.34 24.92 -20.78
CA ARG A 33 -0.47 24.74 -19.60
C ARG A 33 -1.27 24.41 -18.35
N VAL A 34 -2.38 25.12 -18.11
CA VAL A 34 -3.27 24.84 -16.96
C VAL A 34 -3.90 23.46 -17.09
N GLY A 35 -4.37 23.08 -18.28
CA GLY A 35 -4.92 21.76 -18.54
C GLY A 35 -3.92 20.63 -18.29
N LEU A 36 -2.69 20.78 -18.76
CA LEU A 36 -1.62 19.79 -18.52
C LEU A 36 -1.24 19.70 -17.03
N ALA A 37 -1.21 20.81 -16.32
CA ALA A 37 -0.92 20.80 -14.88
C ALA A 37 -2.03 20.07 -14.09
N ALA A 38 -3.29 20.33 -14.41
CA ALA A 38 -4.45 19.67 -13.81
C ALA A 38 -4.44 18.15 -14.10
N TRP A 39 -4.11 17.76 -15.33
CA TRP A 39 -3.97 16.37 -15.74
C TRP A 39 -2.91 15.63 -14.91
N ARG A 40 -1.67 16.18 -14.86
CA ARG A 40 -0.58 15.59 -14.06
C ARG A 40 -0.94 15.43 -12.58
N GLN A 41 -1.64 16.42 -12.02
CA GLN A 41 -2.10 16.34 -10.63
C GLN A 41 -3.16 15.25 -10.42
N GLY A 42 -4.05 15.07 -11.40
CA GLY A 42 -5.05 13.99 -11.40
C GLY A 42 -4.40 12.60 -11.48
N GLU A 43 -3.44 12.45 -12.39
CA GLU A 43 -2.69 11.21 -12.58
C GLU A 43 -1.91 10.81 -11.31
N ALA A 44 -1.15 11.75 -10.72
CA ALA A 44 -0.42 11.50 -9.47
C ALA A 44 -1.33 11.13 -8.28
N ARG A 45 -2.58 11.64 -8.25
CA ARG A 45 -3.57 11.22 -7.24
C ARG A 45 -4.08 9.81 -7.51
N ALA A 46 -4.38 9.49 -8.77
CA ALA A 46 -4.86 8.16 -9.17
C ALA A 46 -3.82 7.08 -8.89
N GLU A 47 -2.56 7.31 -9.25
CA GLU A 47 -1.43 6.42 -8.96
C GLU A 47 -1.28 6.16 -7.46
N GLY A 48 -1.33 7.20 -6.62
CA GLY A 48 -1.21 7.05 -5.19
C GLY A 48 -2.37 6.27 -4.54
N LEU A 49 -3.60 6.40 -5.07
CA LEU A 49 -4.74 5.60 -4.64
C LEU A 49 -4.62 4.14 -5.07
N GLN A 50 -4.15 3.91 -6.29
CA GLN A 50 -3.90 2.57 -6.82
C GLN A 50 -2.84 1.85 -5.99
N HIS A 51 -1.74 2.53 -5.68
CA HIS A 51 -0.66 1.99 -4.86
C HIS A 51 -1.16 1.59 -3.46
N ALA A 52 -1.88 2.49 -2.78
CA ALA A 52 -2.45 2.20 -1.47
C ALA A 52 -3.42 1.00 -1.48
N ARG A 53 -4.26 0.88 -2.51
CA ARG A 53 -5.16 -0.27 -2.68
C ARG A 53 -4.38 -1.57 -2.88
N SER A 54 -3.34 -1.56 -3.70
CA SER A 54 -2.49 -2.74 -3.93
C SER A 54 -1.78 -3.18 -2.66
N LEU A 55 -1.29 -2.23 -1.87
CA LEU A 55 -0.65 -2.51 -0.59
C LEU A 55 -1.64 -3.14 0.42
N ILE A 56 -2.85 -2.57 0.54
CA ILE A 56 -3.90 -3.12 1.39
C ILE A 56 -4.30 -4.52 0.93
N ALA A 57 -4.51 -4.75 -0.36
CA ALA A 57 -4.87 -6.06 -0.90
C ALA A 57 -3.78 -7.11 -0.61
N MET A 58 -2.51 -6.74 -0.70
CA MET A 58 -1.39 -7.59 -0.32
C MET A 58 -1.43 -7.92 1.18
N LEU A 59 -1.64 -6.93 2.04
CA LEU A 59 -1.77 -7.15 3.49
C LEU A 59 -2.97 -8.05 3.82
N GLU A 60 -4.12 -7.85 3.18
CA GLU A 60 -5.31 -8.70 3.32
C GLU A 60 -5.03 -10.15 2.94
N GLN A 61 -4.28 -10.37 1.85
CA GLN A 61 -3.87 -11.70 1.43
C GLN A 61 -2.94 -12.36 2.46
N VAL A 62 -1.87 -11.67 2.83
CA VAL A 62 -0.80 -12.21 3.68
C VAL A 62 -1.28 -12.44 5.10
N VAL A 63 -1.97 -11.45 5.71
CA VAL A 63 -2.48 -11.52 7.08
C VAL A 63 -3.71 -12.42 7.16
N GLY A 64 -4.62 -12.34 6.19
CA GLY A 64 -5.80 -13.20 6.12
C GLY A 64 -5.45 -14.68 5.93
N GLY A 65 -4.28 -14.98 5.36
CA GLY A 65 -3.72 -16.33 5.23
C GLY A 65 -2.93 -16.80 6.45
N ALA A 66 -2.97 -16.09 7.58
CA ALA A 66 -2.27 -16.50 8.80
C ALA A 66 -2.68 -17.90 9.25
N HIS A 67 -1.68 -18.72 9.59
CA HIS A 67 -1.85 -20.11 9.97
C HIS A 67 -1.32 -20.37 11.38
N PRO A 68 -2.03 -21.16 12.23
CA PRO A 68 -1.60 -21.47 13.59
C PRO A 68 -0.46 -22.48 13.63
N TYR A 69 0.67 -22.09 13.05
CA TYR A 69 1.88 -22.94 13.00
C TYR A 69 2.47 -23.08 14.40
N ARG A 70 2.65 -24.32 14.84
CA ARG A 70 3.23 -24.65 16.14
C ARG A 70 4.73 -24.86 16.02
N THR A 71 5.48 -24.19 16.86
CA THR A 71 6.94 -24.38 17.03
C THR A 71 7.24 -24.82 18.45
N GLY A 72 8.34 -25.56 18.66
CA GLY A 72 8.67 -26.17 19.93
C GLY A 72 8.11 -27.60 20.06
N ALA A 73 8.45 -28.28 21.15
CA ALA A 73 8.02 -29.65 21.44
C ALA A 73 7.47 -29.75 22.87
N GLY A 74 6.51 -30.63 23.09
CA GLY A 74 5.88 -30.84 24.41
C GLY A 74 5.28 -29.56 24.98
N ASP A 75 5.56 -29.27 26.25
CA ASP A 75 5.03 -28.11 26.96
C ASP A 75 5.55 -26.75 26.46
N SER A 76 6.60 -26.75 25.65
CA SER A 76 7.15 -25.54 25.02
C SER A 76 6.51 -25.23 23.64
N ALA A 77 5.57 -26.05 23.18
CA ALA A 77 4.88 -25.82 21.92
C ALA A 77 4.02 -24.56 21.97
N ARG A 78 4.35 -23.60 21.10
CA ARG A 78 3.63 -22.32 21.00
C ARG A 78 3.23 -22.03 19.56
N ILE A 79 2.13 -21.30 19.40
CA ILE A 79 1.73 -20.79 18.09
C ILE A 79 2.62 -19.60 17.74
N LEU A 80 3.21 -19.63 16.56
CA LEU A 80 4.08 -18.56 16.07
C LEU A 80 3.24 -17.42 15.52
N PHE A 81 2.78 -16.55 16.43
CA PHE A 81 2.12 -15.29 16.14
C PHE A 81 2.49 -14.27 17.22
N GLU A 82 3.21 -13.25 16.83
CA GLU A 82 3.72 -12.20 17.71
C GLU A 82 3.29 -10.83 17.17
N GLY A 83 2.33 -10.22 17.84
CA GLY A 83 1.75 -8.94 17.49
C GLY A 83 2.12 -7.84 18.47
N GLU A 84 2.75 -6.79 17.96
CA GLU A 84 3.02 -5.53 18.63
C GLU A 84 2.33 -4.38 17.90
N PRO A 85 2.25 -3.16 18.46
CA PRO A 85 1.61 -2.04 17.77
C PRO A 85 2.21 -1.68 16.41
N GLU A 86 3.53 -1.87 16.22
CA GLU A 86 4.25 -1.46 15.01
C GLU A 86 4.96 -2.64 14.32
N ARG A 87 4.80 -3.85 14.85
CA ARG A 87 5.42 -5.06 14.33
C ARG A 87 4.46 -6.23 14.43
N LEU A 88 4.44 -7.06 13.39
CA LEU A 88 3.64 -8.27 13.35
C LEU A 88 4.45 -9.42 12.74
N GLY A 89 4.65 -10.49 13.51
CA GLY A 89 5.34 -11.71 13.08
C GLY A 89 4.41 -12.91 13.16
N PHE A 90 4.29 -13.68 12.09
CA PHE A 90 3.40 -14.85 12.02
C PHE A 90 3.77 -15.78 10.87
N VAL A 91 3.09 -16.91 10.77
CA VAL A 91 3.21 -17.83 9.63
C VAL A 91 1.98 -17.70 8.74
N THR A 92 2.17 -17.67 7.43
CA THR A 92 1.10 -17.60 6.44
C THR A 92 1.19 -18.71 5.40
N THR A 93 0.05 -19.08 4.84
CA THR A 93 -0.09 -19.91 3.64
C THR A 93 -0.17 -19.11 2.34
N ALA A 94 -0.31 -17.76 2.46
CA ALA A 94 -0.47 -16.85 1.33
C ALA A 94 0.63 -15.77 1.32
N PRO A 95 1.89 -16.12 1.03
CA PRO A 95 3.01 -15.19 1.04
C PRO A 95 2.85 -14.09 -0.04
N ALA A 96 3.39 -12.89 0.24
CA ALA A 96 3.39 -11.79 -0.72
C ALA A 96 4.28 -12.09 -1.94
N VAL A 97 5.40 -12.75 -1.70
CA VAL A 97 6.33 -13.21 -2.75
C VAL A 97 6.36 -14.72 -2.74
N PRO A 98 6.10 -15.40 -3.86
CA PRO A 98 6.18 -16.83 -3.94
C PRO A 98 7.57 -17.34 -3.53
N PRO A 99 7.68 -18.36 -2.66
CA PRO A 99 8.96 -18.95 -2.30
C PRO A 99 9.55 -19.71 -3.51
N PRO A 100 10.89 -19.89 -3.55
CA PRO A 100 11.57 -20.54 -4.67
C PRO A 100 11.25 -22.05 -4.81
N ALA A 101 10.58 -22.64 -3.82
CA ALA A 101 10.14 -24.04 -3.82
C ALA A 101 8.66 -24.11 -3.39
N PRO A 102 7.94 -25.20 -3.69
CA PRO A 102 6.56 -25.40 -3.26
C PRO A 102 6.50 -25.65 -1.74
N ILE A 103 6.53 -24.57 -0.97
CA ILE A 103 6.53 -24.59 0.49
C ILE A 103 5.14 -24.17 0.95
N ALA A 104 4.54 -24.97 1.82
CA ALA A 104 3.20 -24.73 2.31
C ALA A 104 3.10 -23.54 3.27
N PHE A 105 4.18 -23.25 4.00
CA PHE A 105 4.18 -22.25 5.07
C PHE A 105 5.41 -21.35 4.99
N VAL A 106 5.17 -20.05 5.15
CA VAL A 106 6.19 -19.00 5.14
C VAL A 106 6.04 -18.16 6.40
N ALA A 107 7.14 -17.98 7.13
CA ALA A 107 7.19 -17.02 8.23
C ALA A 107 7.26 -15.61 7.65
N VAL A 108 6.47 -14.70 8.17
CA VAL A 108 6.40 -13.29 7.72
C VAL A 108 6.62 -12.38 8.92
N ARG A 109 7.41 -11.34 8.72
CA ARG A 109 7.52 -10.21 9.62
C ARG A 109 7.20 -8.93 8.87
N LEU A 110 6.20 -8.21 9.37
CA LEU A 110 5.84 -6.86 8.96
C LEU A 110 6.32 -5.88 10.02
N ALA A 111 7.06 -4.87 9.64
CA ALA A 111 7.53 -3.83 10.55
C ALA A 111 7.77 -2.53 9.79
N LEU A 112 7.74 -1.41 10.50
CA LEU A 112 8.28 -0.15 10.01
C LEU A 112 9.78 -0.13 10.28
N GLU A 113 10.58 -0.04 9.23
CA GLU A 113 12.03 0.10 9.28
C GLU A 113 12.44 1.47 8.70
N ASP A 114 13.72 1.83 8.72
CA ASP A 114 14.22 3.12 8.22
C ASP A 114 13.82 3.40 6.75
N SER A 115 13.61 2.35 5.97
CA SER A 115 13.18 2.40 4.57
C SER A 115 11.65 2.36 4.37
N GLY A 116 10.84 2.53 5.43
CA GLY A 116 9.39 2.45 5.40
C GLY A 116 8.86 1.06 5.82
N LEU A 117 7.65 0.72 5.35
CA LEU A 117 7.07 -0.60 5.63
C LEU A 117 7.91 -1.69 4.99
N THR A 118 8.44 -2.60 5.79
CA THR A 118 9.21 -3.75 5.31
C THR A 118 8.45 -5.04 5.63
N LEU A 119 8.31 -5.88 4.61
CA LEU A 119 7.85 -7.25 4.73
C LEU A 119 9.07 -8.18 4.54
N ARG A 120 9.36 -8.97 5.57
CA ARG A 120 10.39 -10.01 5.52
C ARG A 120 9.74 -11.38 5.46
N GLN A 121 10.34 -12.30 4.71
CA GLN A 121 9.87 -13.68 4.58
C GLN A 121 10.98 -14.67 4.90
N GLY A 122 10.63 -15.70 5.65
CA GLY A 122 11.48 -16.83 6.00
C GLY A 122 10.82 -18.15 5.65
N VAL A 123 11.61 -19.07 5.12
CA VAL A 123 11.12 -20.39 4.74
C VAL A 123 11.09 -21.29 5.97
N LEU A 124 10.08 -22.12 6.11
CA LEU A 124 9.93 -23.10 7.17
C LEU A 124 10.25 -24.52 6.65
N PRO A 125 10.80 -25.40 7.51
CA PRO A 125 11.17 -25.21 8.91
C PRO A 125 12.48 -24.44 9.10
N ALA A 126 12.58 -23.59 10.12
CA ALA A 126 13.79 -22.88 10.50
C ALA A 126 13.90 -22.78 12.03
N HIS A 127 15.12 -22.64 12.55
CA HIS A 127 15.36 -22.54 14.01
C HIS A 127 14.76 -21.24 14.58
N ASP A 128 14.98 -20.14 13.89
CA ASP A 128 14.38 -18.84 14.21
C ASP A 128 13.73 -18.23 12.93
N PRO A 129 12.48 -18.62 12.66
CA PRO A 129 11.86 -18.27 11.38
C PRO A 129 11.55 -16.79 11.21
N LEU A 130 11.37 -16.04 12.30
CA LEU A 130 11.10 -14.62 12.24
C LEU A 130 12.39 -13.77 12.19
N GLU A 131 13.42 -14.14 12.94
CA GLU A 131 14.73 -13.43 12.93
C GLU A 131 15.50 -13.69 11.63
N GLY A 132 15.47 -14.92 11.12
CA GLY A 132 16.12 -15.31 9.88
C GLY A 132 15.39 -14.86 8.59
N ALA A 133 14.26 -14.19 8.70
CA ALA A 133 13.48 -13.74 7.55
C ALA A 133 14.23 -12.64 6.76
N LYS A 134 14.24 -12.78 5.42
CA LYS A 134 14.89 -11.84 4.50
C LYS A 134 13.91 -10.81 3.97
N PRO A 135 14.35 -9.57 3.65
CA PRO A 135 13.51 -8.59 3.00
C PRO A 135 12.94 -9.15 1.70
N ALA A 136 11.63 -9.11 1.56
CA ALA A 136 10.90 -9.56 0.37
C ALA A 136 10.21 -8.40 -0.34
N LEU A 137 9.76 -7.39 0.44
CA LEU A 137 9.13 -6.18 -0.08
C LEU A 137 9.44 -5.02 0.87
N SER A 138 9.63 -3.82 0.30
CA SER A 138 9.75 -2.58 1.06
C SER A 138 8.93 -1.49 0.38
N ASP A 139 8.23 -0.67 1.18
CA ASP A 139 7.42 0.45 0.72
C ASP A 139 7.77 1.73 1.49
N THR A 140 8.48 2.62 0.82
CA THR A 140 8.96 3.88 1.37
C THR A 140 7.87 4.95 1.52
N THR A 141 6.68 4.73 0.97
CA THR A 141 5.57 5.68 1.05
C THR A 141 4.87 5.64 2.40
N VAL A 142 5.01 4.53 3.14
CA VAL A 142 4.44 4.33 4.47
C VAL A 142 5.38 4.92 5.52
N THR A 143 4.89 5.90 6.28
CA THR A 143 5.65 6.62 7.31
C THR A 143 5.30 6.21 8.74
N ALA A 144 4.12 5.57 8.94
CA ALA A 144 3.76 4.94 10.19
C ALA A 144 2.83 3.75 9.95
N LEU A 145 2.90 2.78 10.87
CA LEU A 145 2.15 1.54 10.82
C LEU A 145 1.61 1.26 12.22
N ARG A 146 0.35 0.85 12.33
CA ARG A 146 -0.24 0.43 13.59
C ARG A 146 -1.10 -0.80 13.42
N PHE A 147 -0.95 -1.75 14.36
CA PHE A 147 -1.72 -2.97 14.45
C PHE A 147 -2.56 -3.01 15.73
N ARG A 148 -3.75 -3.62 15.64
CA ARG A 148 -4.56 -4.04 16.77
C ARG A 148 -5.16 -5.42 16.48
N TYR A 149 -5.43 -6.18 17.52
CA TYR A 149 -5.78 -7.60 17.42
C TYR A 149 -7.13 -7.84 18.06
N LEU A 150 -8.06 -8.46 17.34
CA LEU A 150 -9.39 -8.77 17.83
C LEU A 150 -9.40 -10.14 18.50
N ARG A 151 -9.76 -10.18 19.78
CA ARG A 151 -9.99 -11.44 20.47
C ARG A 151 -11.39 -11.96 20.17
N ALA A 152 -11.51 -13.25 19.78
CA ALA A 152 -12.79 -13.85 19.41
C ALA A 152 -13.77 -14.02 20.59
N GLN A 153 -13.25 -14.31 21.81
CA GLN A 153 -14.08 -14.67 22.96
C GLN A 153 -14.94 -13.51 23.48
N ASP A 154 -14.41 -12.31 23.51
CA ASP A 154 -15.04 -11.13 24.10
C ASP A 154 -15.17 -9.94 23.14
N ALA A 155 -14.78 -10.14 21.88
CA ALA A 155 -14.71 -9.11 20.85
C ALA A 155 -13.88 -7.87 21.27
N ALA A 156 -12.90 -8.06 22.15
CA ALA A 156 -12.03 -7.00 22.64
C ALA A 156 -10.85 -6.77 21.71
N TRP A 157 -10.56 -5.49 21.44
CA TRP A 157 -9.36 -5.09 20.71
C TRP A 157 -8.17 -4.95 21.66
N LYS A 158 -7.05 -5.61 21.31
CA LYS A 158 -5.78 -5.56 22.03
C LYS A 158 -4.71 -4.89 21.17
N GLU A 159 -3.77 -4.21 21.80
CA GLU A 159 -2.61 -3.62 21.13
C GLU A 159 -1.42 -4.60 20.96
N ARG A 160 -1.47 -5.72 21.68
CA ARG A 160 -0.46 -6.78 21.62
C ARG A 160 -1.12 -8.14 21.58
N TRP A 161 -0.47 -9.08 20.91
CA TRP A 161 -0.89 -10.46 20.83
C TRP A 161 0.29 -11.41 20.93
N SER A 162 0.20 -12.39 21.79
CA SER A 162 1.17 -13.48 21.87
C SER A 162 0.44 -14.81 21.63
N GLY A 163 0.84 -15.50 20.57
CA GLY A 163 0.28 -16.83 20.27
C GLY A 163 0.59 -17.88 21.32
N ALA A 164 1.59 -17.64 22.17
CA ALA A 164 1.89 -18.47 23.34
C ALA A 164 0.85 -18.26 24.46
N ASP A 165 0.56 -16.99 24.82
CA ASP A 165 -0.32 -16.64 25.93
C ASP A 165 -1.80 -16.85 25.56
N GLU A 166 -2.21 -16.42 24.39
CA GLU A 166 -3.59 -16.53 23.89
C GLU A 166 -3.92 -17.93 23.35
N LYS A 167 -2.92 -18.81 23.19
CA LYS A 167 -3.03 -20.18 22.66
C LYS A 167 -3.75 -20.27 21.32
N GLY A 168 -3.71 -19.20 20.53
CA GLY A 168 -4.44 -19.09 19.26
C GLY A 168 -4.05 -17.86 18.45
N LEU A 169 -4.69 -17.76 17.29
CA LEU A 169 -4.64 -16.57 16.44
C LEU A 169 -5.73 -15.58 16.85
N PRO A 170 -5.56 -14.27 16.62
CA PRO A 170 -6.65 -13.32 16.72
C PRO A 170 -7.73 -13.61 15.65
N ALA A 171 -8.97 -13.22 15.92
CA ALA A 171 -10.06 -13.33 14.93
C ALA A 171 -9.87 -12.40 13.75
N ALA A 172 -9.28 -11.22 14.00
CA ALA A 172 -8.93 -10.26 12.98
C ALA A 172 -7.74 -9.39 13.42
N VAL A 173 -7.07 -8.80 12.45
CA VAL A 173 -6.03 -7.77 12.67
C VAL A 173 -6.52 -6.48 12.03
N GLU A 174 -6.57 -5.40 12.80
CA GLU A 174 -6.77 -4.05 12.30
C GLU A 174 -5.41 -3.47 11.93
N VAL A 175 -5.30 -2.92 10.75
CA VAL A 175 -4.08 -2.28 10.22
C VAL A 175 -4.41 -0.84 9.88
N THR A 176 -3.63 0.09 10.41
CA THR A 176 -3.67 1.51 10.03
C THR A 176 -2.33 1.89 9.42
N LEU A 177 -2.38 2.38 8.19
CA LEU A 177 -1.21 2.88 7.46
C LEU A 177 -1.24 4.40 7.43
N THR A 178 -0.11 5.04 7.71
CA THR A 178 0.08 6.49 7.52
C THR A 178 1.09 6.70 6.40
N THR A 179 0.81 7.63 5.52
CA THR A 179 1.70 8.06 4.44
C THR A 179 1.97 9.56 4.56
N ALA A 180 2.84 10.12 3.73
CA ALA A 180 3.05 11.57 3.65
C ALA A 180 1.76 12.38 3.38
N ARG A 181 0.69 11.72 2.90
CA ARG A 181 -0.64 12.33 2.66
C ARG A 181 -1.54 12.30 3.89
N GLY A 182 -1.12 11.66 4.97
CA GLY A 182 -1.87 11.48 6.23
C GLY A 182 -2.21 10.02 6.53
N ALA A 183 -2.90 9.82 7.64
CA ALA A 183 -3.36 8.51 8.06
C ALA A 183 -4.52 8.02 7.17
N GLY A 184 -4.41 6.79 6.70
CA GLY A 184 -5.51 6.10 6.03
C GLY A 184 -6.57 5.61 7.02
N PRO A 185 -7.74 5.17 6.53
CA PRO A 185 -8.73 4.52 7.38
C PRO A 185 -8.18 3.19 7.91
N PRO A 186 -8.56 2.76 9.14
CA PRO A 186 -8.22 1.45 9.64
C PRO A 186 -8.88 0.37 8.77
N VAL A 187 -8.11 -0.65 8.42
CA VAL A 187 -8.57 -1.82 7.65
C VAL A 187 -8.59 -3.03 8.56
N VAL A 188 -9.74 -3.67 8.69
CA VAL A 188 -9.91 -4.88 9.50
C VAL A 188 -9.77 -6.10 8.60
N ILE A 189 -8.77 -6.91 8.85
CA ILE A 189 -8.43 -8.11 8.09
C ILE A 189 -8.82 -9.34 8.93
N PRO A 190 -9.88 -10.06 8.58
CA PRO A 190 -10.24 -11.28 9.26
C PRO A 190 -9.22 -12.39 8.98
N ILE A 191 -8.78 -13.11 9.99
CA ILE A 191 -7.93 -14.28 9.83
C ILE A 191 -8.84 -15.47 9.48
N ARG A 192 -8.60 -16.05 8.31
CA ARG A 192 -9.33 -17.22 7.82
C ARG A 192 -8.75 -18.47 8.47
N THR A 193 -9.16 -18.78 9.70
CA THR A 193 -8.84 -20.08 10.28
C THR A 193 -9.55 -21.17 9.46
N VAL A 194 -8.80 -21.95 8.72
CA VAL A 194 -9.30 -23.22 8.20
C VAL A 194 -9.46 -24.11 9.43
N THR A 195 -10.69 -24.28 9.89
CA THR A 195 -11.00 -25.31 10.89
C THR A 195 -10.70 -26.66 10.24
N PRO A 196 -9.87 -27.52 10.86
CA PRO A 196 -9.56 -28.82 10.31
C PRO A 196 -10.79 -29.73 10.25
#